data_8d3280415b4ffde51d70d7fbd6e9fcd8
#
_entry.id   8d3280415b4ffde51d70d7fbd6e9fcd8
#
_cell.length_a   1.000
_cell.length_b   1.000
_cell.length_c   1.000
_cell.angle_alpha   90.00
_cell.angle_beta   90.00
_cell.angle_gamma   90.00
#
_symmetry.space_group_name_H-M   'P 1'
#
loop_
_entity.id
_entity.type
_entity.pdbx_description
1 polymer ?
#
loop_
_entity_poly.entity_id
_entity_poly.type
_entity_poly.pdbx_seq_one_letter_code
_entity_poly.pdbx_strand_id
1 'polypeptide(L)'
;EYETEYKYLKAVIEGGLEKKPDNVLIYATSNRRHLIKETWGERDDNEVNVNDAKQEKLSLVARFGVQILYVHPDKQHYLDIVDGLADQYHLDINRNELHRLAMEWELRNGGYSGRVAKQFIHMMLGK
;
A
#
# COMPACT_ATOMS: atom_id res chain seq x y z
N GLU A 1 4.03 16.54 -14.64
CA GLU A 1 4.16 16.57 -13.16
C GLU A 1 4.79 15.28 -12.63
N TYR A 2 4.33 14.09 -13.09
CA TYR A 2 4.85 12.79 -12.62
C TYR A 2 6.29 12.45 -13.08
N GLU A 3 6.73 12.95 -14.22
CA GLU A 3 8.10 12.71 -14.72
C GLU A 3 9.17 13.41 -13.87
N THR A 4 8.85 14.57 -13.31
CA THR A 4 9.77 15.36 -12.49
C THR A 4 10.01 14.70 -11.14
N GLU A 5 8.95 14.21 -10.49
CA GLU A 5 9.02 13.48 -9.21
C GLU A 5 9.83 12.18 -9.35
N TYR A 6 9.64 11.49 -10.46
CA TYR A 6 10.37 10.26 -10.77
C TYR A 6 11.87 10.49 -10.98
N LYS A 7 12.25 11.53 -11.74
CA LYS A 7 13.65 11.91 -11.97
C LYS A 7 14.34 12.31 -10.66
N TYR A 8 13.62 13.02 -9.79
CA TYR A 8 14.12 13.38 -8.47
C TYR A 8 14.38 12.15 -7.60
N LEU A 9 13.42 11.23 -7.54
CA LEU A 9 13.55 9.98 -6.80
C LEU A 9 14.71 9.13 -7.31
N LYS A 10 14.90 9.04 -8.63
CA LYS A 10 16.02 8.37 -9.26
C LYS A 10 17.36 8.99 -8.81
N ALA A 11 17.47 10.30 -8.84
CA ALA A 11 18.68 11.01 -8.41
C ALA A 11 19.02 10.75 -6.93
N VAL A 12 18.02 10.72 -6.05
CA VAL A 12 18.19 10.41 -4.61
C VAL A 12 18.65 8.97 -4.40
N ILE A 13 18.06 8.00 -5.11
CA ILE A 13 18.39 6.58 -4.94
C ILE A 13 19.73 6.24 -5.58
N GLU A 14 20.08 6.85 -6.71
CA GLU A 14 21.35 6.66 -7.39
C GLU A 14 22.52 7.37 -6.69
N GLY A 15 22.24 8.18 -5.69
CA GLY A 15 23.24 8.88 -4.89
C GLY A 15 23.70 10.20 -5.49
N GLY A 16 23.10 10.67 -6.60
CA GLY A 16 23.41 11.96 -7.23
C GLY A 16 24.92 12.21 -7.35
N LEU A 17 25.37 13.37 -6.86
CA LEU A 17 26.79 13.72 -6.75
C LEU A 17 27.48 13.12 -5.52
N GLU A 18 26.69 12.66 -4.52
CA GLU A 18 27.19 12.06 -3.29
C GLU A 18 26.62 10.64 -3.13
N LYS A 19 27.51 9.68 -2.84
CA LYS A 19 27.11 8.30 -2.55
C LYS A 19 26.32 8.26 -1.24
N LYS A 20 25.19 7.54 -1.22
CA LYS A 20 24.41 7.31 -0.01
C LYS A 20 25.30 6.69 1.09
N PRO A 21 25.33 7.24 2.32
CA PRO A 21 26.02 6.61 3.45
C PRO A 21 25.51 5.20 3.74
N ASP A 22 26.39 4.29 4.14
CA ASP A 22 26.04 2.88 4.39
C ASP A 22 25.10 2.69 5.58
N ASN A 23 25.05 3.65 6.49
CA ASN A 23 24.13 3.67 7.65
C ASN A 23 22.78 4.31 7.38
N VAL A 24 22.42 4.57 6.13
CA VAL A 24 21.13 5.16 5.71
C VAL A 24 20.32 4.14 4.93
N LEU A 25 19.07 3.91 5.35
CA LEU A 25 18.08 3.12 4.61
C LEU A 25 17.04 4.04 3.99
N ILE A 26 16.66 3.74 2.76
CA ILE A 26 15.63 4.49 2.02
C ILE A 26 14.39 3.61 1.92
N TYR A 27 13.27 4.14 2.40
CA TYR A 27 11.95 3.53 2.26
C TYR A 27 11.11 4.36 1.31
N ALA A 28 10.49 3.71 0.34
CA ALA A 28 9.54 4.35 -0.56
C ALA A 28 8.18 3.66 -0.46
N THR A 29 7.11 4.43 -0.48
CA THR A 29 5.74 3.93 -0.52
C THR A 29 5.05 4.38 -1.79
N SER A 30 4.20 3.52 -2.35
CA SER A 30 3.42 3.83 -3.55
C SER A 30 2.05 3.18 -3.46
N ASN A 31 1.00 3.91 -3.85
CA ASN A 31 -0.36 3.37 -3.98
C ASN A 31 -0.58 2.61 -5.28
N ARG A 32 0.42 2.49 -6.13
CA ARG A 32 0.32 1.80 -7.42
C ARG A 32 0.76 0.36 -7.25
N ARG A 33 -0.08 -0.59 -7.67
CA ARG A 33 0.22 -2.04 -7.69
C ARG A 33 1.47 -2.35 -8.51
N HIS A 34 1.65 -1.61 -9.60
CA HIS A 34 2.85 -1.62 -10.40
C HIS A 34 3.30 -0.18 -10.54
N LEU A 35 4.58 0.12 -10.32
CA LEU A 35 5.16 1.42 -10.65
C LEU A 35 4.97 1.78 -12.14
N ILE A 36 4.54 0.80 -12.92
CA ILE A 36 4.25 0.88 -14.34
C ILE A 36 2.75 0.70 -14.52
N LYS A 37 2.10 1.72 -15.10
CA LYS A 37 0.75 1.59 -15.61
C LYS A 37 0.82 0.72 -16.87
N GLU A 38 0.36 -0.52 -16.79
CA GLU A 38 0.03 -1.29 -18.00
C GLU A 38 -1.23 -0.67 -18.60
N THR A 39 -1.07 0.32 -19.43
CA THR A 39 -2.15 0.80 -20.29
C THR A 39 -2.29 -0.16 -21.46
N TRP A 40 -3.25 -1.07 -21.35
CA TRP A 40 -3.70 -1.95 -22.43
C TRP A 40 -4.59 -1.17 -23.44
N GLY A 41 -4.31 0.09 -23.71
CA GLY A 41 -5.24 0.91 -24.49
C GLY A 41 -4.67 1.98 -25.39
N GLU A 42 -3.38 2.22 -25.41
CA GLU A 42 -2.79 3.20 -26.32
C GLU A 42 -1.79 2.55 -27.26
N ARG A 43 -2.32 1.90 -28.29
CA ARG A 43 -1.64 1.74 -29.57
C ARG A 43 -1.78 3.08 -30.29
N ASP A 44 -0.89 4.01 -30.06
CA ASP A 44 -0.69 5.15 -30.93
C ASP A 44 0.78 5.62 -30.90
N ASP A 45 1.37 5.56 -32.03
CA ASP A 45 2.49 6.24 -32.72
C ASP A 45 3.66 6.87 -31.94
N ASN A 46 4.00 6.47 -30.70
CA ASN A 46 5.26 6.87 -30.05
C ASN A 46 5.92 5.71 -29.28
N GLU A 47 6.08 4.56 -29.92
CA GLU A 47 6.60 3.33 -29.30
C GLU A 47 8.01 3.46 -28.69
N VAL A 48 8.84 4.36 -29.20
CA VAL A 48 10.24 4.53 -28.73
C VAL A 48 10.29 5.16 -27.34
N ASN A 49 9.53 6.24 -27.12
CA ASN A 49 9.56 6.97 -25.83
C ASN A 49 8.85 6.19 -24.69
N VAL A 50 7.88 5.35 -25.03
CA VAL A 50 7.15 4.53 -24.04
C VAL A 50 8.01 3.39 -23.52
N ASN A 51 8.83 2.77 -24.37
CA ASN A 51 9.73 1.70 -23.97
C ASN A 51 10.88 2.20 -23.10
N ASP A 52 11.45 3.35 -23.41
CA ASP A 52 12.52 3.95 -22.61
C ASP A 52 12.01 4.34 -21.20
N ALA A 53 10.84 4.95 -21.12
CA ALA A 53 10.20 5.27 -19.84
C ALA A 53 9.85 4.01 -19.01
N LYS A 54 9.46 2.91 -19.65
CA LYS A 54 9.23 1.62 -18.98
C LYS A 54 10.53 1.02 -18.45
N GLN A 55 11.58 1.02 -19.25
CA GLN A 55 12.89 0.49 -18.84
C GLN A 55 13.49 1.31 -17.70
N GLU A 56 13.38 2.64 -17.73
CA GLU A 56 13.84 3.48 -16.63
C GLU A 56 13.10 3.21 -15.32
N LYS A 57 11.77 3.02 -15.38
CA LYS A 57 10.94 2.69 -14.21
C LYS A 57 11.29 1.31 -13.64
N LEU A 58 11.50 0.32 -14.50
CA LEU A 58 11.95 -1.01 -14.09
C LEU A 58 13.33 -0.96 -13.42
N SER A 59 14.24 -0.18 -13.95
CA SER A 59 15.58 -0.01 -13.35
C SER A 59 15.53 0.63 -11.97
N LEU A 60 14.60 1.55 -11.73
CA LEU A 60 14.40 2.15 -10.41
C LEU A 60 13.88 1.14 -9.39
N VAL A 61 12.87 0.35 -9.77
CA VAL A 61 12.29 -0.69 -8.91
C VAL A 61 13.33 -1.74 -8.53
N ALA A 62 14.18 -2.14 -9.49
CA ALA A 62 15.24 -3.12 -9.27
C ALA A 62 16.32 -2.67 -8.26
N ARG A 63 16.41 -1.36 -7.95
CA ARG A 63 17.33 -0.82 -6.95
C ARG A 63 16.85 -0.96 -5.51
N PHE A 64 15.55 -1.24 -5.30
CA PHE A 64 15.04 -1.61 -3.99
C PHE A 64 15.23 -3.11 -3.78
N GLY A 65 16.07 -3.47 -2.81
CA GLY A 65 16.39 -4.87 -2.51
C GLY A 65 15.21 -5.64 -1.89
N VAL A 66 14.24 -4.95 -1.31
CA VAL A 66 13.05 -5.53 -0.69
C VAL A 66 11.82 -4.78 -1.19
N GLN A 67 10.82 -5.54 -1.65
CA GLN A 67 9.52 -5.02 -2.05
C GLN A 67 8.44 -5.71 -1.23
N ILE A 68 7.59 -4.93 -0.58
CA ILE A 68 6.48 -5.44 0.23
C ILE A 68 5.18 -4.97 -0.40
N LEU A 69 4.38 -5.92 -0.86
CA LEU A 69 3.07 -5.64 -1.43
C LEU A 69 2.00 -5.70 -0.34
N TYR A 70 1.33 -4.58 -0.12
CA TYR A 70 0.15 -4.50 0.73
C TYR A 70 -1.10 -4.62 -0.14
N VAL A 71 -1.82 -5.72 -0.02
CA VAL A 71 -3.10 -5.95 -0.71
C VAL A 71 -4.28 -5.62 0.19
N HIS A 72 -5.42 -5.32 -0.41
CA HIS A 72 -6.65 -5.21 0.36
C HIS A 72 -6.97 -6.56 1.02
N PRO A 73 -7.29 -6.58 2.32
CA PRO A 73 -7.74 -7.79 2.99
C PRO A 73 -9.01 -8.33 2.33
N ASP A 74 -9.13 -9.64 2.31
CA ASP A 74 -10.41 -10.29 2.10
C ASP A 74 -11.23 -10.29 3.40
N LYS A 75 -12.41 -10.91 3.36
CA LYS A 75 -13.29 -11.00 4.53
C LYS A 75 -12.61 -11.67 5.72
N GLN A 76 -11.89 -12.77 5.49
CA GLN A 76 -11.26 -13.51 6.60
C GLN A 76 -10.15 -12.70 7.24
N HIS A 77 -9.25 -12.14 6.44
CA HIS A 77 -8.19 -11.27 6.95
C HIS A 77 -8.73 -10.03 7.68
N TYR A 78 -9.85 -9.46 7.21
CA TYR A 78 -10.51 -8.36 7.91
C TYR A 78 -10.98 -8.79 9.30
N LEU A 79 -11.64 -9.95 9.43
CA LEU A 79 -12.08 -10.49 10.72
C LEU A 79 -10.90 -10.85 11.62
N ASP A 80 -9.80 -11.40 11.07
CA ASP A 80 -8.57 -11.67 11.82
C ASP A 80 -7.96 -10.37 12.39
N ILE A 81 -8.00 -9.27 11.63
CA ILE A 81 -7.57 -7.94 12.11
C ILE A 81 -8.48 -7.45 13.24
N VAL A 82 -9.79 -7.61 13.09
CA VAL A 82 -10.77 -7.24 14.12
C VAL A 82 -10.51 -8.02 15.41
N ASP A 83 -10.29 -9.33 15.31
CA ASP A 83 -9.97 -10.19 16.46
C ASP A 83 -8.68 -9.77 17.16
N GLY A 84 -7.62 -9.56 16.38
CA GLY A 84 -6.34 -9.11 16.93
C GLY A 84 -6.44 -7.75 17.64
N LEU A 85 -7.20 -6.81 17.09
CA LEU A 85 -7.45 -5.53 17.72
C LEU A 85 -8.32 -5.65 18.97
N ALA A 86 -9.37 -6.50 18.95
CA ALA A 86 -10.20 -6.76 20.12
C ALA A 86 -9.38 -7.34 21.28
N ASP A 87 -8.47 -8.27 21.00
CA ASP A 87 -7.55 -8.83 21.99
C ASP A 87 -6.56 -7.77 22.53
N GLN A 88 -5.98 -6.98 21.65
CA GLN A 88 -5.06 -5.91 22.02
C GLN A 88 -5.69 -4.88 22.95
N TYR A 89 -6.95 -4.53 22.72
CA TYR A 89 -7.70 -3.57 23.53
C TYR A 89 -8.52 -4.21 24.65
N HIS A 90 -8.39 -5.53 24.87
CA HIS A 90 -9.12 -6.30 25.89
C HIS A 90 -10.63 -6.11 25.82
N LEU A 91 -11.17 -6.10 24.61
CA LEU A 91 -12.60 -5.97 24.40
C LEU A 91 -13.32 -7.28 24.77
N ASP A 92 -14.10 -7.26 25.85
CA ASP A 92 -14.85 -8.42 26.32
C ASP A 92 -16.18 -8.56 25.56
N ILE A 93 -16.15 -9.31 24.47
CA ILE A 93 -17.31 -9.57 23.62
C ILE A 93 -17.20 -10.98 23.01
N ASN A 94 -18.36 -11.64 22.84
CA ASN A 94 -18.42 -12.90 22.12
C ASN A 94 -17.96 -12.73 20.68
N ARG A 95 -17.09 -13.64 20.18
CA ARG A 95 -16.47 -13.54 18.83
C ARG A 95 -17.50 -13.54 17.70
N ASN A 96 -18.54 -14.35 17.80
CA ASN A 96 -19.60 -14.39 16.77
C ASN A 96 -20.34 -13.04 16.69
N GLU A 97 -20.62 -12.44 17.83
CA GLU A 97 -21.25 -11.13 17.90
C GLU A 97 -20.32 -10.02 17.41
N LEU A 98 -19.04 -10.07 17.78
CA LEU A 98 -18.00 -9.15 17.29
C LEU A 98 -17.92 -9.20 15.76
N HIS A 99 -17.85 -10.38 15.18
CA HIS A 99 -17.79 -10.57 13.72
C HIS A 99 -19.07 -10.07 13.03
N ARG A 100 -20.24 -10.33 13.59
CA ARG A 100 -21.51 -9.84 13.06
C ARG A 100 -21.53 -8.30 13.00
N LEU A 101 -21.16 -7.64 14.08
CA LEU A 101 -21.12 -6.18 14.19
C LEU A 101 -20.02 -5.59 13.28
N ALA A 102 -18.87 -6.23 13.19
CA ALA A 102 -17.79 -5.82 12.31
C ALA A 102 -18.19 -5.85 10.83
N MET A 103 -18.97 -6.87 10.43
CA MET A 103 -19.48 -6.97 9.06
C MET A 103 -20.55 -5.90 8.78
N GLU A 104 -21.43 -5.59 9.73
CA GLU A 104 -22.37 -4.48 9.58
C GLU A 104 -21.67 -3.13 9.46
N TRP A 105 -20.59 -2.94 10.22
CA TRP A 105 -19.77 -1.74 10.16
C TRP A 105 -19.08 -1.58 8.81
N GLU A 106 -18.48 -2.65 8.30
CA GLU A 106 -17.80 -2.68 7.00
C GLU A 106 -18.71 -2.24 5.86
N LEU A 107 -19.94 -2.77 5.82
CA LEU A 107 -20.94 -2.43 4.80
C LEU A 107 -21.27 -0.91 4.75
N ARG A 108 -21.15 -0.22 5.87
CA ARG A 108 -21.44 1.21 6.00
C ARG A 108 -20.21 2.10 5.77
N ASN A 109 -19.00 1.57 5.98
CA ASN A 109 -17.78 2.37 6.10
C ASN A 109 -16.71 2.09 5.04
N GLY A 110 -17.06 1.38 3.97
CA GLY A 110 -16.25 1.36 2.76
C GLY A 110 -15.25 0.22 2.60
N GLY A 111 -15.61 -0.97 3.03
CA GLY A 111 -14.93 -2.20 2.64
C GLY A 111 -13.87 -2.70 3.63
N TYR A 112 -13.32 -3.87 3.31
CA TYR A 112 -12.33 -4.55 4.14
C TYR A 112 -11.00 -3.80 4.16
N SER A 113 -10.64 -3.24 5.32
CA SER A 113 -9.33 -2.63 5.53
C SER A 113 -8.96 -2.60 7.01
N GLY A 114 -7.66 -2.53 7.31
CA GLY A 114 -7.18 -2.35 8.68
C GLY A 114 -7.67 -1.05 9.32
N ARG A 115 -7.85 0.01 8.52
CA ARG A 115 -8.41 1.29 8.99
C ARG A 115 -9.88 1.14 9.43
N VAL A 116 -10.70 0.47 8.62
CA VAL A 116 -12.12 0.22 8.94
C VAL A 116 -12.25 -0.67 10.18
N ALA A 117 -11.41 -1.71 10.29
CA ALA A 117 -11.36 -2.55 11.49
C ALA A 117 -10.99 -1.75 12.75
N LYS A 118 -9.98 -0.88 12.67
CA LYS A 118 -9.55 -0.04 13.79
C LYS A 118 -10.63 0.97 14.19
N GLN A 119 -11.29 1.60 13.24
CA GLN A 119 -12.42 2.51 13.50
C GLN A 119 -13.58 1.79 14.19
N PHE A 120 -13.88 0.56 13.75
CA PHE A 120 -14.90 -0.28 14.39
C PHE A 120 -14.56 -0.56 15.86
N ILE A 121 -13.36 -1.02 16.15
CA ILE A 121 -12.93 -1.30 17.54
C ILE A 121 -12.96 -0.04 18.41
N HIS A 122 -12.51 1.10 17.88
CA HIS A 122 -12.59 2.36 18.62
C HIS A 122 -14.04 2.77 18.91
N MET A 123 -14.95 2.59 17.97
CA MET A 123 -16.37 2.81 18.19
C MET A 123 -16.92 1.90 19.30
N MET A 124 -16.56 0.62 19.29
CA MET A 124 -16.97 -0.34 20.33
C MET A 124 -16.43 0.03 21.73
N LEU A 125 -15.27 0.67 21.79
CA LEU A 125 -14.65 1.17 23.02
C LEU A 125 -15.21 2.52 23.49
N GLY A 126 -16.07 3.15 22.70
CA GLY A 126 -16.60 4.49 22.99
C GLY A 126 -15.58 5.62 22.85
N LYS A 127 -14.61 5.44 21.95
CA LYS A 127 -13.53 6.41 21.70
C LYS A 127 -13.66 7.11 20.35
#